data_92c2c83f7652f5e13155b93f29614ba6
#
_entry.id   92c2c83f7652f5e13155b93f29614ba6
#
_cell.length_a   1.000
_cell.length_b   1.000
_cell.length_c   1.000
_cell.angle_alpha   90.00
_cell.angle_beta   90.00
_cell.angle_gamma   90.00
#
_symmetry.space_group_name_H-M   'P 1'
#
loop_
_entity.id
_entity.type
_entity.pdbx_description
1 polymer ?
#
loop_
_entity_poly.entity_id
_entity_poly.type
_entity_poly.pdbx_seq_one_letter_code
_entity_poly.pdbx_strand_id
1 'polypeptide(L)'
;MRIAVYSGSFNPLHIGHQAIMERLTQEEEYDWVYLVVSPKNPIKESARAETAEDRYKAAIDAVKRHPELHVWVDDIELRMPPPQYTIKTLDALRQREPENDFTLVVGADNLESIHRWRDFQRILADYGVAVYPRKGYDLNAIKDKLIEECRHLPAPYVLDSNEYAEEGRRSLEETLRDTYNIKIIDAPIVDISSTQIREGLAAGKDMSEWMM
;
A
#
# COMPACT_ATOMS: atom_id res chain seq x y z
N MET A 1 -2.41 7.45 -16.40
CA MET A 1 -3.27 6.40 -15.80
C MET A 1 -3.20 6.51 -14.29
N ARG A 2 -4.26 6.10 -13.59
CA ARG A 2 -4.29 6.02 -12.12
C ARG A 2 -3.85 4.62 -11.69
N ILE A 3 -2.73 4.52 -11.00
CA ILE A 3 -2.10 3.25 -10.62
C ILE A 3 -2.14 3.08 -9.10
N ALA A 4 -2.76 2.01 -8.62
CA ALA A 4 -2.70 1.61 -7.22
C ALA A 4 -1.44 0.76 -6.97
N VAL A 5 -0.53 1.22 -6.12
CA VAL A 5 0.71 0.50 -5.78
C VAL A 5 0.48 -0.32 -4.52
N TYR A 6 0.35 -1.63 -4.69
CA TYR A 6 0.11 -2.56 -3.59
C TYR A 6 1.39 -3.36 -3.33
N SER A 7 2.14 -2.95 -2.32
CA SER A 7 3.43 -3.57 -1.96
C SER A 7 3.29 -4.52 -0.78
N GLY A 8 3.98 -5.66 -0.87
CA GLY A 8 3.96 -6.66 0.19
C GLY A 8 4.84 -7.87 -0.09
N SER A 9 4.95 -8.75 0.91
CA SER A 9 5.71 -10.00 0.77
C SER A 9 4.96 -11.08 -0.05
N PHE A 10 3.62 -11.05 -0.03
CA PHE A 10 2.72 -11.96 -0.76
C PHE A 10 3.16 -13.43 -0.67
N ASN A 11 3.26 -13.93 0.54
CA ASN A 11 3.77 -15.28 0.80
C ASN A 11 2.75 -16.15 1.57
N PRO A 12 1.79 -16.78 0.86
CA PRO A 12 1.40 -16.58 -0.54
C PRO A 12 0.40 -15.43 -0.74
N LEU A 13 0.08 -15.14 -2.01
CA LEU A 13 -1.14 -14.42 -2.38
C LEU A 13 -2.36 -15.26 -2.00
N HIS A 14 -3.42 -14.59 -1.54
CA HIS A 14 -4.65 -15.25 -1.09
C HIS A 14 -5.88 -14.41 -1.41
N ILE A 15 -7.07 -15.00 -1.26
CA ILE A 15 -8.36 -14.37 -1.59
C ILE A 15 -8.57 -13.00 -0.91
N GLY A 16 -7.97 -12.74 0.25
CA GLY A 16 -8.00 -11.43 0.87
C GLY A 16 -7.25 -10.35 0.09
N HIS A 17 -6.11 -10.71 -0.55
CA HIS A 17 -5.41 -9.80 -1.46
C HIS A 17 -6.20 -9.62 -2.77
N GLN A 18 -6.80 -10.71 -3.29
CA GLN A 18 -7.63 -10.67 -4.49
C GLN A 18 -8.80 -9.69 -4.30
N ALA A 19 -9.55 -9.81 -3.21
CA ALA A 19 -10.69 -8.94 -2.92
C ALA A 19 -10.30 -7.44 -2.86
N ILE A 20 -9.09 -7.12 -2.37
CA ILE A 20 -8.58 -5.74 -2.38
C ILE A 20 -8.29 -5.30 -3.82
N MET A 21 -7.63 -6.14 -4.64
CA MET A 21 -7.32 -5.80 -6.03
C MET A 21 -8.58 -5.65 -6.88
N GLU A 22 -9.59 -6.51 -6.70
CA GLU A 22 -10.90 -6.38 -7.32
C GLU A 22 -11.54 -5.05 -6.99
N ARG A 23 -11.58 -4.70 -5.70
CA ARG A 23 -12.16 -3.42 -5.26
C ARG A 23 -11.46 -2.23 -5.90
N LEU A 24 -10.14 -2.22 -5.93
CA LEU A 24 -9.36 -1.13 -6.50
C LEU A 24 -9.64 -0.89 -7.99
N THR A 25 -9.74 -1.96 -8.78
CA THR A 25 -9.91 -1.85 -10.24
C THR A 25 -11.37 -1.73 -10.68
N GLN A 26 -12.30 -2.31 -9.94
CA GLN A 26 -13.71 -2.33 -10.35
C GLN A 26 -14.53 -1.17 -9.78
N GLU A 27 -14.24 -0.73 -8.56
CA GLU A 27 -15.09 0.23 -7.87
C GLU A 27 -14.36 1.54 -7.50
N GLU A 28 -13.04 1.50 -7.30
CA GLU A 28 -12.25 2.67 -6.91
C GLU A 28 -11.60 3.40 -8.08
N GLU A 29 -11.88 2.95 -9.31
CA GLU A 29 -11.47 3.59 -10.56
C GLU A 29 -9.94 3.69 -10.77
N TYR A 30 -9.15 2.74 -10.25
CA TYR A 30 -7.77 2.59 -10.65
C TYR A 30 -7.70 1.81 -11.97
N ASP A 31 -6.92 2.30 -12.92
CA ASP A 31 -6.73 1.64 -14.21
C ASP A 31 -5.98 0.33 -14.06
N TRP A 32 -4.98 0.32 -13.14
CA TRP A 32 -4.15 -0.84 -12.84
C TRP A 32 -3.78 -0.89 -11.36
N VAL A 33 -3.54 -2.11 -10.88
CA VAL A 33 -2.83 -2.37 -9.62
C VAL A 33 -1.42 -2.85 -9.94
N TYR A 34 -0.41 -2.15 -9.46
CA TYR A 34 0.97 -2.63 -9.46
C TYR A 34 1.22 -3.38 -8.16
N LEU A 35 1.29 -4.73 -8.30
CA LEU A 35 1.57 -5.63 -7.19
C LEU A 35 3.09 -5.73 -7.02
N VAL A 36 3.65 -4.93 -6.11
CA VAL A 36 5.09 -4.84 -5.90
C VAL A 36 5.54 -5.88 -4.88
N VAL A 37 6.32 -6.87 -5.31
CA VAL A 37 6.82 -7.93 -4.43
C VAL A 37 8.07 -7.45 -3.69
N SER A 38 7.96 -7.31 -2.36
CA SER A 38 9.08 -6.85 -1.51
C SER A 38 10.11 -7.95 -1.26
N PRO A 39 11.42 -7.65 -1.35
CA PRO A 39 12.48 -8.66 -1.23
C PRO A 39 12.57 -9.27 0.16
N LYS A 40 12.37 -8.49 1.23
CA LYS A 40 12.43 -8.97 2.62
C LYS A 40 11.37 -8.31 3.50
N ASN A 41 10.74 -9.14 4.35
CA ASN A 41 10.23 -8.64 5.61
C ASN A 41 11.34 -8.89 6.66
N PRO A 42 12.04 -7.88 7.16
CA PRO A 42 13.15 -8.06 8.09
C PRO A 42 12.77 -8.71 9.42
N ILE A 43 11.46 -8.82 9.70
CA ILE A 43 10.91 -9.37 10.95
C ILE A 43 10.63 -10.89 10.84
N LYS A 44 10.66 -11.49 9.64
CA LYS A 44 10.23 -12.88 9.40
C LYS A 44 11.33 -13.74 8.75
N GLU A 45 12.50 -13.83 9.40
CA GLU A 45 13.50 -14.83 9.02
C GLU A 45 13.13 -16.21 9.57
N SER A 46 12.58 -17.09 8.70
CA SER A 46 12.58 -18.52 8.94
C SER A 46 13.53 -19.21 7.94
N ALA A 47 14.28 -20.20 8.37
CA ALA A 47 15.27 -20.91 7.56
C ALA A 47 14.70 -21.70 6.35
N ARG A 48 13.38 -21.64 6.12
CA ARG A 48 12.63 -22.24 4.99
C ARG A 48 11.76 -21.22 4.24
N ALA A 49 12.08 -19.92 4.36
CA ALA A 49 11.29 -18.90 3.64
C ALA A 49 11.59 -18.99 2.14
N GLU A 50 10.54 -18.99 1.33
CA GLU A 50 10.64 -18.82 -0.12
C GLU A 50 11.44 -17.58 -0.46
N THR A 51 12.26 -17.66 -1.50
CA THR A 51 13.03 -16.49 -1.95
C THR A 51 12.09 -15.42 -2.49
N ALA A 52 12.58 -14.19 -2.60
CA ALA A 52 11.78 -13.12 -3.18
C ALA A 52 11.43 -13.41 -4.66
N GLU A 53 12.34 -14.04 -5.38
CA GLU A 53 12.16 -14.48 -6.76
C GLU A 53 11.09 -15.58 -6.88
N ASP A 54 11.04 -16.52 -5.94
CA ASP A 54 10.00 -17.57 -5.94
C ASP A 54 8.64 -16.95 -5.66
N ARG A 55 8.53 -16.03 -4.71
CA ARG A 55 7.30 -15.30 -4.42
C ARG A 55 6.83 -14.44 -5.60
N TYR A 56 7.77 -13.79 -6.29
CA TYR A 56 7.47 -13.02 -7.50
C TYR A 56 6.91 -13.92 -8.60
N LYS A 57 7.52 -15.08 -8.88
CA LYS A 57 7.00 -16.06 -9.85
C LYS A 57 5.62 -16.57 -9.45
N ALA A 58 5.44 -16.93 -8.18
CA ALA A 58 4.15 -17.39 -7.67
C ALA A 58 3.07 -16.30 -7.81
N ALA A 59 3.41 -15.03 -7.56
CA ALA A 59 2.49 -13.91 -7.77
C ALA A 59 2.11 -13.76 -9.25
N ILE A 60 3.05 -13.86 -10.19
CA ILE A 60 2.76 -13.84 -11.62
C ILE A 60 1.80 -14.97 -11.99
N ASP A 61 2.05 -16.20 -11.52
CA ASP A 61 1.21 -17.35 -11.85
C ASP A 61 -0.18 -17.24 -11.22
N ALA A 62 -0.30 -16.64 -10.03
CA ALA A 62 -1.58 -16.35 -9.42
C ALA A 62 -2.37 -15.31 -10.25
N VAL A 63 -1.76 -14.17 -10.56
CA VAL A 63 -2.41 -13.10 -11.34
C VAL A 63 -2.82 -13.58 -12.74
N LYS A 64 -2.04 -14.42 -13.41
CA LYS A 64 -2.41 -14.99 -14.72
C LYS A 64 -3.70 -15.81 -14.71
N ARG A 65 -4.09 -16.37 -13.56
CA ARG A 65 -5.37 -17.11 -13.42
C ARG A 65 -6.57 -16.18 -13.34
N HIS A 66 -6.34 -14.87 -13.12
CA HIS A 66 -7.34 -13.83 -12.95
C HIS A 66 -7.14 -12.70 -13.96
N PRO A 67 -7.28 -12.96 -15.27
CA PRO A 67 -7.05 -11.94 -16.31
C PRO A 67 -8.07 -10.79 -16.27
N GLU A 68 -9.17 -10.97 -15.58
CA GLU A 68 -10.19 -9.94 -15.32
C GLU A 68 -9.69 -8.84 -14.35
N LEU A 69 -8.67 -9.15 -13.54
CA LEU A 69 -8.02 -8.18 -12.70
C LEU A 69 -6.97 -7.42 -13.51
N HIS A 70 -7.03 -6.12 -13.51
CA HIS A 70 -5.99 -5.28 -14.12
C HIS A 70 -4.80 -5.17 -13.15
N VAL A 71 -4.03 -6.26 -13.02
CA VAL A 71 -2.89 -6.35 -12.11
C VAL A 71 -1.60 -6.60 -12.87
N TRP A 72 -0.60 -5.80 -12.60
CA TRP A 72 0.77 -5.98 -13.05
C TRP A 72 1.66 -6.34 -11.87
N VAL A 73 2.32 -7.50 -11.91
CA VAL A 73 3.29 -7.89 -10.88
C VAL A 73 4.63 -7.23 -11.19
N ASP A 74 5.09 -6.38 -10.28
CA ASP A 74 6.28 -5.56 -10.49
C ASP A 74 7.43 -6.02 -9.60
N ASP A 75 8.62 -6.14 -10.18
CA ASP A 75 9.85 -6.57 -9.51
C ASP A 75 10.79 -5.40 -9.15
N ILE A 76 10.29 -4.17 -9.18
CA ILE A 76 11.11 -2.98 -8.96
C ILE A 76 11.89 -3.05 -7.67
N GLU A 77 11.29 -3.49 -6.56
CA GLU A 77 11.97 -3.61 -5.27
C GLU A 77 13.04 -4.71 -5.26
N LEU A 78 12.90 -5.76 -6.09
CA LEU A 78 13.90 -6.82 -6.22
C LEU A 78 15.17 -6.33 -6.90
N ARG A 79 15.06 -5.28 -7.72
CA ARG A 79 16.18 -4.67 -8.45
C ARG A 79 16.78 -3.47 -7.73
N MET A 80 16.09 -2.94 -6.73
CA MET A 80 16.56 -1.76 -5.98
C MET A 80 17.59 -2.15 -4.92
N PRO A 81 18.61 -1.31 -4.68
CA PRO A 81 19.53 -1.52 -3.58
C PRO A 81 18.82 -1.34 -2.23
N PRO A 82 19.16 -2.17 -1.20
CA PRO A 82 18.60 -2.00 0.13
C PRO A 82 19.11 -0.70 0.80
N PRO A 83 18.35 -0.11 1.72
CA PRO A 83 17.01 -0.52 2.15
C PRO A 83 15.93 0.01 1.17
N GLN A 84 14.98 -0.86 0.87
CA GLN A 84 13.81 -0.51 0.06
C GLN A 84 12.79 0.23 0.95
N TYR A 85 12.91 1.55 1.01
CA TYR A 85 11.88 2.39 1.63
C TYR A 85 10.75 2.65 0.64
N THR A 86 9.52 2.60 1.11
CA THR A 86 8.32 2.80 0.27
C THR A 86 8.40 4.08 -0.57
N ILE A 87 8.87 5.18 0.01
CA ILE A 87 9.04 6.43 -0.74
C ILE A 87 9.97 6.28 -1.93
N LYS A 88 11.06 5.51 -1.80
CA LYS A 88 12.01 5.26 -2.91
C LYS A 88 11.37 4.42 -4.00
N THR A 89 10.53 3.46 -3.63
CA THR A 89 9.76 2.63 -4.57
C THR A 89 8.81 3.49 -5.40
N LEU A 90 8.06 4.35 -4.73
CA LEU A 90 7.14 5.28 -5.37
C LEU A 90 7.87 6.29 -6.29
N ASP A 91 8.97 6.88 -5.81
CA ASP A 91 9.80 7.80 -6.60
C ASP A 91 10.37 7.10 -7.86
N ALA A 92 10.80 5.83 -7.73
CA ALA A 92 11.33 5.06 -8.85
C ALA A 92 10.23 4.69 -9.87
N LEU A 93 9.03 4.35 -9.41
CA LEU A 93 7.87 4.13 -10.29
C LEU A 93 7.51 5.40 -11.05
N ARG A 94 7.42 6.54 -10.37
CA ARG A 94 7.14 7.84 -10.99
C ARG A 94 8.23 8.27 -11.95
N GLN A 95 9.49 7.99 -11.67
CA GLN A 95 10.60 8.26 -12.59
C GLN A 95 10.54 7.37 -13.84
N ARG A 96 10.13 6.10 -13.69
CA ARG A 96 9.97 5.15 -14.80
C ARG A 96 8.80 5.50 -15.70
N GLU A 97 7.72 6.00 -15.11
CA GLU A 97 6.45 6.25 -15.79
C GLU A 97 5.83 7.59 -15.33
N PRO A 98 6.41 8.73 -15.77
CA PRO A 98 6.04 10.05 -15.26
C PRO A 98 4.62 10.51 -15.63
N GLU A 99 3.98 9.90 -16.62
CA GLU A 99 2.60 10.20 -17.00
C GLU A 99 1.56 9.50 -16.12
N ASN A 100 1.98 8.61 -15.21
CA ASN A 100 1.07 7.88 -14.34
C ASN A 100 0.95 8.53 -12.97
N ASP A 101 -0.26 8.50 -12.41
CA ASP A 101 -0.54 8.92 -11.04
C ASP A 101 -0.52 7.68 -10.13
N PHE A 102 0.40 7.66 -9.20
CA PHE A 102 0.58 6.54 -8.29
C PHE A 102 -0.01 6.83 -6.92
N THR A 103 -0.82 5.89 -6.40
CA THR A 103 -1.36 5.93 -5.04
C THR A 103 -0.93 4.67 -4.29
N LEU A 104 -0.39 4.82 -3.09
CA LEU A 104 0.01 3.70 -2.26
C LEU A 104 -1.19 3.01 -1.62
N VAL A 105 -1.26 1.67 -1.69
CA VAL A 105 -2.29 0.87 -1.02
C VAL A 105 -1.74 0.29 0.27
N VAL A 106 -2.42 0.56 1.39
CA VAL A 106 -2.01 0.11 2.72
C VAL A 106 -3.20 -0.43 3.52
N GLY A 107 -2.93 -1.34 4.45
CA GLY A 107 -3.92 -1.75 5.43
C GLY A 107 -4.04 -0.76 6.59
N ALA A 108 -5.12 -0.84 7.35
CA ALA A 108 -5.37 -0.03 8.53
C ALA A 108 -4.22 -0.09 9.56
N ASP A 109 -3.60 -1.26 9.73
CA ASP A 109 -2.44 -1.50 10.60
C ASP A 109 -1.19 -0.73 10.14
N ASN A 110 -1.01 -0.60 8.84
CA ASN A 110 0.08 0.17 8.26
C ASN A 110 -0.19 1.69 8.36
N LEU A 111 -1.43 2.13 8.13
CA LEU A 111 -1.78 3.54 8.32
C LEU A 111 -1.54 4.00 9.76
N GLU A 112 -1.89 3.19 10.76
CA GLU A 112 -1.65 3.51 12.17
C GLU A 112 -0.17 3.76 12.49
N SER A 113 0.73 3.07 11.77
CA SER A 113 2.18 3.16 11.98
C SER A 113 2.92 3.98 10.91
N ILE A 114 2.24 4.55 9.92
CA ILE A 114 2.84 5.21 8.77
C ILE A 114 3.73 6.40 9.17
N HIS A 115 3.42 7.07 10.27
CA HIS A 115 4.20 8.18 10.83
C HIS A 115 5.66 7.79 11.16
N ARG A 116 5.96 6.48 11.26
CA ARG A 116 7.32 5.94 11.48
C ARG A 116 8.04 5.63 10.17
N TRP A 117 7.37 5.74 9.03
CA TRP A 117 7.97 5.42 7.75
C TRP A 117 8.84 6.57 7.26
N ARG A 118 9.87 6.23 6.52
CA ARG A 118 10.76 7.23 5.94
C ARG A 118 10.00 8.15 5.02
N ASP A 119 10.14 9.46 5.26
CA ASP A 119 9.51 10.52 4.45
C ASP A 119 7.98 10.32 4.26
N PHE A 120 7.31 9.83 5.31
CA PHE A 120 5.87 9.49 5.26
C PHE A 120 4.99 10.66 4.83
N GLN A 121 5.34 11.89 5.19
CA GLN A 121 4.62 13.09 4.77
C GLN A 121 4.63 13.24 3.24
N ARG A 122 5.77 12.94 2.57
CA ARG A 122 5.85 12.91 1.11
C ARG A 122 4.98 11.79 0.53
N ILE A 123 4.92 10.63 1.17
CA ILE A 123 4.01 9.56 0.73
C ILE A 123 2.58 10.07 0.73
N LEU A 124 2.14 10.74 1.80
CA LEU A 124 0.77 11.23 1.93
C LEU A 124 0.47 12.40 0.98
N ALA A 125 1.43 13.31 0.76
CA ALA A 125 1.23 14.52 -0.04
C ALA A 125 1.44 14.28 -1.55
N ASP A 126 2.54 13.59 -1.93
CA ASP A 126 2.94 13.46 -3.33
C ASP A 126 2.24 12.31 -4.05
N TYR A 127 1.80 11.28 -3.32
CA TYR A 127 1.21 10.05 -3.85
C TYR A 127 -0.19 9.77 -3.29
N GLY A 128 -0.42 10.10 -2.03
CA GLY A 128 -1.61 9.69 -1.32
C GLY A 128 -1.61 8.20 -0.95
N VAL A 129 -2.57 7.83 -0.10
CA VAL A 129 -2.77 6.44 0.32
C VAL A 129 -4.23 6.02 0.17
N ALA A 130 -4.46 4.83 -0.39
CA ALA A 130 -5.72 4.12 -0.38
C ALA A 130 -5.67 3.07 0.73
N VAL A 131 -6.56 3.18 1.71
CA VAL A 131 -6.50 2.39 2.94
C VAL A 131 -7.63 1.38 2.99
N TYR A 132 -7.29 0.09 3.02
CA TYR A 132 -8.29 -0.95 3.19
C TYR A 132 -8.49 -1.32 4.66
N PRO A 133 -9.74 -1.68 5.05
CA PRO A 133 -10.07 -1.98 6.43
C PRO A 133 -9.43 -3.27 6.92
N ARG A 134 -9.15 -3.30 8.22
CA ARG A 134 -8.76 -4.51 8.94
C ARG A 134 -9.57 -4.64 10.22
N LYS A 135 -9.86 -5.87 10.61
CA LYS A 135 -10.60 -6.18 11.83
C LYS A 135 -9.92 -5.55 13.06
N GLY A 136 -10.68 -4.83 13.85
CA GLY A 136 -10.21 -4.21 15.08
C GLY A 136 -9.59 -2.81 14.92
N TYR A 137 -9.61 -2.23 13.72
CA TYR A 137 -9.11 -0.87 13.45
C TYR A 137 -10.24 0.08 13.09
N ASP A 138 -10.29 1.23 13.76
CA ASP A 138 -11.14 2.37 13.39
C ASP A 138 -10.34 3.32 12.49
N LEU A 139 -10.59 3.22 11.18
CA LEU A 139 -9.85 4.00 10.18
C LEU A 139 -10.07 5.51 10.30
N ASN A 140 -11.27 5.95 10.72
CA ASN A 140 -11.54 7.37 10.88
C ASN A 140 -10.76 7.92 12.07
N ALA A 141 -10.78 7.21 13.21
CA ALA A 141 -10.00 7.60 14.38
C ALA A 141 -8.49 7.62 14.11
N ILE A 142 -7.97 6.63 13.35
CA ILE A 142 -6.55 6.57 12.94
C ILE A 142 -6.20 7.75 12.04
N LYS A 143 -7.04 8.06 11.06
CA LYS A 143 -6.85 9.19 10.14
C LYS A 143 -6.82 10.52 10.88
N ASP A 144 -7.80 10.76 11.76
CA ASP A 144 -7.88 12.00 12.52
C ASP A 144 -6.67 12.17 13.46
N LYS A 145 -6.25 11.09 14.12
CA LYS A 145 -5.04 11.09 14.95
C LYS A 145 -3.78 11.41 14.14
N LEU A 146 -3.63 10.80 12.95
CA LEU A 146 -2.48 11.04 12.08
C LEU A 146 -2.41 12.49 11.62
N ILE A 147 -3.54 13.08 11.24
CA ILE A 147 -3.63 14.49 10.85
C ILE A 147 -3.25 15.40 12.03
N GLU A 148 -3.72 15.09 13.24
CA GLU A 148 -3.36 15.85 14.45
C GLU A 148 -1.86 15.77 14.76
N GLU A 149 -1.25 14.58 14.64
CA GLU A 149 0.20 14.40 14.80
C GLU A 149 0.99 15.21 13.76
N CYS A 150 0.50 15.28 12.51
CA CYS A 150 1.14 16.06 11.45
C CYS A 150 1.11 17.58 11.67
N ARG A 151 0.17 18.10 12.47
CA ARG A 151 0.10 19.55 12.79
C ARG A 151 1.36 20.08 13.47
N HIS A 152 2.03 19.23 14.22
CA HIS A 152 3.21 19.60 15.00
C HIS A 152 4.53 19.36 14.27
N LEU A 153 4.47 18.77 13.09
CA LEU A 153 5.63 18.51 12.27
C LEU A 153 5.88 19.68 11.30
N PRO A 154 7.14 20.00 10.98
CA PRO A 154 7.43 20.97 9.92
C PRO A 154 6.78 20.47 8.63
N ALA A 155 6.10 21.34 7.92
CA ALA A 155 5.52 21.01 6.63
C ALA A 155 6.62 20.45 5.71
N PRO A 156 6.37 19.32 5.01
CA PRO A 156 7.38 18.70 4.13
C PRO A 156 7.76 19.58 2.95
N TYR A 157 6.90 20.55 2.64
CA TYR A 157 7.10 21.63 1.69
C TYR A 157 6.79 22.95 2.36
N VAL A 158 7.69 23.91 2.23
CA VAL A 158 7.33 25.31 2.32
C VAL A 158 6.36 25.53 1.16
N LEU A 159 5.06 25.45 1.44
CA LEU A 159 4.07 26.06 0.57
C LEU A 159 4.55 27.50 0.44
N ASP A 160 4.90 27.90 -0.79
CA ASP A 160 5.43 29.24 -1.04
C ASP A 160 4.46 30.21 -0.43
N SER A 161 4.88 30.85 0.67
CA SER A 161 4.01 31.59 1.61
C SER A 161 3.33 32.80 0.97
N ASN A 162 3.59 33.06 -0.32
CA ASN A 162 3.07 34.21 -1.05
C ASN A 162 1.80 33.91 -1.88
N GLU A 163 1.46 32.64 -2.16
CA GLU A 163 0.30 32.35 -2.99
C GLU A 163 -1.01 32.12 -2.19
N TYR A 164 -0.89 31.90 -0.88
CA TYR A 164 -2.04 31.63 0.02
C TYR A 164 -2.40 32.80 0.97
N ALA A 165 -1.74 33.91 0.85
CA ALA A 165 -2.00 35.06 1.74
C ALA A 165 -3.28 35.83 1.44
N GLU A 166 -3.93 35.64 0.29
CA GLU A 166 -5.07 36.46 -0.17
C GLU A 166 -6.43 35.75 -0.19
N GLU A 167 -6.52 34.45 -0.09
CA GLU A 167 -7.81 33.74 0.02
C GLU A 167 -8.02 33.20 1.44
N GLY A 168 -8.78 33.98 2.20
CA GLY A 168 -9.42 33.69 3.49
C GLY A 168 -9.03 32.40 4.21
N ARG A 169 -8.15 32.51 5.20
CA ARG A 169 -7.88 31.60 6.34
C ARG A 169 -8.63 30.29 6.33
N ARG A 170 -8.24 29.35 5.50
CA ARG A 170 -8.48 27.94 5.78
C ARG A 170 -7.76 27.61 7.09
N SER A 171 -8.43 26.84 7.95
CA SER A 171 -7.76 26.37 9.17
C SER A 171 -6.56 25.52 8.76
N LEU A 172 -5.51 25.50 9.58
CA LEU A 172 -4.35 24.61 9.35
C LEU A 172 -4.81 23.16 9.16
N GLU A 173 -5.89 22.77 9.83
CA GLU A 173 -6.51 21.45 9.74
C GLU A 173 -7.10 21.15 8.36
N GLU A 174 -7.83 22.11 7.78
CA GLU A 174 -8.35 22.01 6.42
C GLU A 174 -7.21 21.91 5.41
N THR A 175 -6.17 22.74 5.56
CA THR A 175 -4.98 22.69 4.71
C THR A 175 -4.26 21.34 4.80
N LEU A 176 -4.11 20.76 5.99
CA LEU A 176 -3.48 19.45 6.17
C LEU A 176 -4.35 18.32 5.61
N ARG A 177 -5.68 18.39 5.77
CA ARG A 177 -6.62 17.43 5.20
C ARG A 177 -6.60 17.46 3.67
N ASP A 178 -6.47 18.63 3.07
CA ASP A 178 -6.36 18.80 1.62
C ASP A 178 -4.98 18.38 1.10
N THR A 179 -3.92 18.59 1.89
CA THR A 179 -2.55 18.23 1.51
C THR A 179 -2.29 16.73 1.61
N TYR A 180 -2.82 16.08 2.65
CA TYR A 180 -2.62 14.64 2.84
C TYR A 180 -3.78 13.85 2.27
N ASN A 181 -3.54 13.24 1.11
CA ASN A 181 -4.54 12.44 0.41
C ASN A 181 -4.64 11.03 1.02
N ILE A 182 -5.58 10.88 1.97
CA ILE A 182 -5.89 9.61 2.63
C ILE A 182 -7.31 9.18 2.26
N LYS A 183 -7.44 8.24 1.34
CA LYS A 183 -8.71 7.67 0.89
C LYS A 183 -8.97 6.34 1.59
N ILE A 184 -10.09 6.23 2.30
CA ILE A 184 -10.54 4.94 2.84
C ILE A 184 -11.32 4.22 1.74
N ILE A 185 -10.94 2.99 1.42
CA ILE A 185 -11.64 2.14 0.46
C ILE A 185 -12.53 1.14 1.21
N ASP A 186 -13.73 0.91 0.69
CA ASP A 186 -14.68 -0.05 1.26
C ASP A 186 -14.40 -1.47 0.74
N ALA A 187 -13.22 -2.01 1.06
CA ALA A 187 -12.87 -3.37 0.71
C ALA A 187 -13.40 -4.38 1.74
N PRO A 188 -13.83 -5.58 1.31
CA PRO A 188 -14.32 -6.59 2.24
C PRO A 188 -13.20 -7.07 3.18
N ILE A 189 -13.54 -7.25 4.46
CA ILE A 189 -12.62 -7.85 5.43
C ILE A 189 -12.65 -9.36 5.26
N VAL A 190 -11.59 -9.91 4.67
CA VAL A 190 -11.38 -11.37 4.59
C VAL A 190 -10.47 -11.78 5.74
N ASP A 191 -11.00 -12.59 6.67
CA ASP A 191 -10.32 -12.97 7.92
C ASP A 191 -9.33 -14.13 7.68
N ILE A 192 -8.35 -13.89 6.82
CA ILE A 192 -7.25 -14.81 6.51
C ILE A 192 -5.94 -14.03 6.35
N SER A 193 -4.83 -14.64 6.70
CA SER A 193 -3.50 -14.09 6.49
C SER A 193 -2.56 -15.11 5.86
N SER A 194 -1.55 -14.62 5.15
CA SER A 194 -0.50 -15.51 4.61
C SER A 194 0.20 -16.34 5.70
N THR A 195 0.26 -15.85 6.94
CA THR A 195 0.81 -16.60 8.09
C THR A 195 -0.08 -17.79 8.43
N GLN A 196 -1.39 -17.61 8.56
CA GLN A 196 -2.35 -18.69 8.83
C GLN A 196 -2.33 -19.74 7.71
N ILE A 197 -2.19 -19.31 6.45
CA ILE A 197 -2.07 -20.25 5.32
C ILE A 197 -0.80 -21.09 5.47
N ARG A 198 0.37 -20.46 5.70
CA ARG A 198 1.62 -21.21 5.89
C ARG A 198 1.58 -22.18 7.08
N GLU A 199 0.99 -21.77 8.19
CA GLU A 199 0.81 -22.60 9.37
C GLU A 199 -0.14 -23.77 9.07
N GLY A 200 -1.24 -23.51 8.35
CA GLY A 200 -2.16 -24.56 7.88
C GLY A 200 -1.48 -25.60 6.99
N LEU A 201 -0.75 -25.13 5.98
CA LEU A 201 0.02 -26.01 5.08
C LEU A 201 1.08 -26.82 5.84
N ALA A 202 1.82 -26.20 6.76
CA ALA A 202 2.81 -26.88 7.60
C ALA A 202 2.18 -27.94 8.52
N ALA A 203 0.92 -27.74 8.91
CA ALA A 203 0.13 -28.69 9.68
C ALA A 203 -0.58 -29.77 8.81
N GLY A 204 -0.31 -29.78 7.49
CA GLY A 204 -0.91 -30.74 6.54
C GLY A 204 -2.38 -30.47 6.21
N LYS A 205 -2.88 -29.25 6.48
CA LYS A 205 -4.25 -28.87 6.13
C LYS A 205 -4.34 -28.47 4.66
N ASP A 206 -5.47 -28.78 4.03
CA ASP A 206 -5.80 -28.22 2.73
C ASP A 206 -6.17 -26.72 2.90
N MET A 207 -5.41 -25.86 2.25
CA MET A 207 -5.60 -24.40 2.27
C MET A 207 -5.93 -23.88 0.86
N SER A 208 -6.27 -24.76 -0.09
CA SER A 208 -6.50 -24.37 -1.49
C SER A 208 -7.63 -23.38 -1.67
N GLU A 209 -8.69 -23.46 -0.87
CA GLU A 209 -9.83 -22.52 -0.89
C GLU A 209 -9.44 -21.07 -0.53
N TRP A 210 -8.30 -20.89 0.15
CA TRP A 210 -7.81 -19.57 0.56
C TRP A 210 -6.74 -19.00 -0.37
N MET A 211 -6.25 -19.81 -1.31
CA MET A 211 -5.23 -19.41 -2.26
C MET A 211 -5.85 -18.65 -3.45
N MET A 212 -5.11 -17.67 -3.95
CA MET A 212 -5.43 -16.99 -5.19
C MET A 212 -4.88 -17.76 -6.40
#